data_29f730421609d303ce72d51272accbe7
#
_entry.id   29f730421609d303ce72d51272accbe7
#
_cell.length_a   1.000
_cell.length_b   1.000
_cell.length_c   1.000
_cell.angle_alpha   90.00
_cell.angle_beta   90.00
_cell.angle_gamma   90.00
#
_symmetry.space_group_name_H-M   'P 1'
#
loop_
_entity.id
_entity.type
_entity.pdbx_description
1 polymer ?
#
loop_
_entity_poly.entity_id
_entity_poly.type
_entity_poly.pdbx_seq_one_letter_code
_entity_poly.pdbx_strand_id
1 'polypeptide(L)'
;MLPQQKVVDIATEEIGYLEKANANDLDDKTANVGSANYTKYSRDLWAVKYFNGAKQGVAWCAVFVSWCYFQAFGKDKALKLQCQPTSNNSGAGCTSAMNYYKRKNRWSKTPEWGDQIFFYTKGDTSTCSHTGLVVGVEGNKVITIEGNTSAGPQVIPNGGAVCKKSYDLSNARIAGYGHPDWSIVDGEDTSPTEDNKMTEVNYMAKVVAASGSTVNLRAQPSTDAQKLYAVPVGNTVQVIAESTDWCQVIYGQQTGYMMRKFLEKTTSTPTGGSSDIDAAWNDLLIAIEKMRIALGK
;
A
#
# COMPACT_ATOMS: atom_id res chain seq x y z
N MET A 1 -3.38 1.07 11.72
CA MET A 1 -3.40 1.65 10.33
C MET A 1 -4.78 1.44 9.77
N LEU A 2 -5.38 2.44 9.12
CA LEU A 2 -6.70 2.26 8.48
C LEU A 2 -6.60 1.22 7.36
N PRO A 3 -7.61 0.36 7.19
CA PRO A 3 -7.61 -0.64 6.12
C PRO A 3 -7.39 -0.05 4.72
N GLN A 4 -7.99 1.11 4.44
CA GLN A 4 -7.81 1.84 3.18
C GLN A 4 -6.36 2.24 2.93
N GLN A 5 -5.65 2.68 4.00
CA GLN A 5 -4.24 3.07 3.90
C GLN A 5 -3.39 1.92 3.38
N LYS A 6 -3.62 0.70 3.89
CA LYS A 6 -2.88 -0.48 3.47
C LYS A 6 -3.00 -0.76 1.96
N VAL A 7 -4.20 -0.62 1.40
CA VAL A 7 -4.43 -0.81 -0.04
C VAL A 7 -3.78 0.32 -0.85
N VAL A 8 -3.89 1.56 -0.38
CA VAL A 8 -3.31 2.74 -1.03
C VAL A 8 -1.78 2.69 -1.03
N ASP A 9 -1.16 2.27 0.06
CA ASP A 9 0.30 2.12 0.15
C ASP A 9 0.81 1.09 -0.86
N ILE A 10 0.16 -0.08 -0.94
CA ILE A 10 0.49 -1.12 -1.92
C ILE A 10 0.37 -0.58 -3.35
N ALA A 11 -0.71 0.14 -3.68
CA ALA A 11 -0.89 0.72 -5.00
C ALA A 11 0.17 1.79 -5.31
N THR A 12 0.55 2.58 -4.29
CA THR A 12 1.56 3.65 -4.42
C THR A 12 2.95 3.06 -4.70
N GLU A 13 3.30 1.96 -4.05
CA GLU A 13 4.55 1.26 -4.32
C GLU A 13 4.64 0.73 -5.75
N GLU A 14 3.52 0.48 -6.42
CA GLU A 14 3.51 -0.04 -7.79
C GLU A 14 3.62 1.05 -8.87
N ILE A 15 3.55 2.32 -8.54
CA ILE A 15 3.69 3.41 -9.52
C ILE A 15 5.01 3.25 -10.29
N GLY A 16 4.93 3.35 -11.62
CA GLY A 16 6.05 3.16 -12.54
C GLY A 16 6.26 1.71 -13.00
N TYR A 17 5.44 0.75 -12.55
CA TYR A 17 5.45 -0.59 -13.13
C TYR A 17 5.01 -0.53 -14.59
N LEU A 18 5.73 -1.24 -15.47
CA LEU A 18 5.45 -1.37 -16.89
C LEU A 18 5.12 -2.83 -17.23
N GLU A 19 4.09 -3.06 -18.04
CA GLU A 19 3.75 -4.39 -18.52
C GLU A 19 4.89 -5.02 -19.34
N LYS A 20 4.90 -6.33 -19.41
CA LYS A 20 5.99 -7.09 -20.01
C LYS A 20 5.63 -7.63 -21.40
N ALA A 21 6.67 -7.83 -22.22
CA ALA A 21 6.56 -8.46 -23.52
C ALA A 21 6.15 -9.95 -23.43
N ASN A 22 6.49 -10.61 -22.31
CA ASN A 22 6.24 -12.03 -22.05
C ASN A 22 6.29 -12.31 -20.52
N ALA A 23 6.31 -13.58 -20.13
CA ALA A 23 6.29 -13.99 -18.72
C ALA A 23 7.62 -13.84 -17.96
N ASN A 24 8.66 -13.27 -18.57
CA ASN A 24 9.94 -13.02 -17.89
C ASN A 24 9.90 -11.70 -17.14
N ASP A 25 10.72 -11.58 -16.09
CA ASP A 25 10.95 -10.37 -15.31
C ASP A 25 9.68 -9.68 -14.76
N LEU A 26 8.63 -10.47 -14.47
CA LEU A 26 7.34 -9.95 -14.01
C LEU A 26 7.45 -9.15 -12.71
N ASP A 27 8.44 -9.43 -11.86
CA ASP A 27 8.61 -8.76 -10.57
C ASP A 27 9.48 -7.49 -10.66
N ASP A 28 10.23 -7.31 -11.73
CA ASP A 28 10.95 -6.05 -12.00
C ASP A 28 9.98 -5.01 -12.56
N LYS A 29 10.09 -3.75 -12.13
CA LYS A 29 9.17 -2.70 -12.60
C LYS A 29 9.38 -2.31 -14.05
N THR A 30 10.60 -2.37 -14.55
CA THR A 30 11.00 -1.74 -15.81
C THR A 30 11.71 -2.67 -16.78
N ALA A 31 12.13 -3.85 -16.37
CA ALA A 31 12.73 -4.84 -17.28
C ALA A 31 11.68 -5.47 -18.20
N ASN A 32 12.13 -5.98 -19.35
CA ASN A 32 11.33 -6.73 -20.33
C ASN A 32 10.02 -6.02 -20.74
N VAL A 33 10.06 -4.70 -20.89
CA VAL A 33 8.90 -3.88 -21.25
C VAL A 33 8.34 -4.28 -22.61
N GLY A 34 7.03 -4.32 -22.73
CA GLY A 34 6.33 -4.64 -23.95
C GLY A 34 4.89 -4.13 -23.95
N SER A 35 4.09 -4.62 -24.89
CA SER A 35 2.67 -4.27 -25.03
C SER A 35 1.76 -5.52 -25.06
N ALA A 36 2.22 -6.59 -24.40
CA ALA A 36 1.56 -7.89 -24.45
C ALA A 36 0.69 -8.18 -23.21
N ASN A 37 0.48 -7.18 -22.34
CA ASN A 37 -0.33 -7.30 -21.13
C ASN A 37 0.13 -8.42 -20.17
N TYR A 38 1.44 -8.72 -20.10
CA TYR A 38 2.00 -9.63 -19.12
C TYR A 38 2.34 -8.87 -17.84
N THR A 39 1.83 -9.33 -16.70
CA THR A 39 2.04 -8.67 -15.41
C THR A 39 2.16 -9.65 -14.26
N LYS A 40 2.87 -9.26 -13.19
CA LYS A 40 2.87 -10.01 -11.93
C LYS A 40 1.46 -10.06 -11.30
N TYR A 41 0.67 -9.02 -11.48
CA TYR A 41 -0.70 -8.95 -10.94
C TYR A 41 -1.58 -10.08 -11.47
N SER A 42 -1.53 -10.30 -12.79
CA SER A 42 -2.23 -11.41 -13.44
C SER A 42 -1.68 -12.76 -12.98
N ARG A 43 -0.34 -12.94 -12.93
CA ARG A 43 0.28 -14.17 -12.44
C ARG A 43 -0.22 -14.54 -11.06
N ASP A 44 -0.17 -13.61 -10.12
CA ASP A 44 -0.47 -13.86 -8.70
C ASP A 44 -1.95 -14.19 -8.49
N LEU A 45 -2.86 -13.41 -9.10
CA LEU A 45 -4.30 -13.64 -8.94
C LEU A 45 -4.76 -14.94 -9.62
N TRP A 46 -4.17 -15.32 -10.74
CA TRP A 46 -4.48 -16.60 -11.36
C TRP A 46 -3.87 -17.80 -10.61
N ALA A 47 -2.73 -17.65 -9.98
CA ALA A 47 -2.16 -18.68 -9.12
C ALA A 47 -3.11 -19.09 -8.00
N VAL A 48 -3.86 -18.15 -7.44
CA VAL A 48 -4.86 -18.39 -6.39
C VAL A 48 -6.29 -18.58 -6.92
N LYS A 49 -6.48 -18.64 -8.24
CA LYS A 49 -7.81 -18.77 -8.89
C LYS A 49 -8.78 -17.65 -8.43
N TYR A 50 -8.31 -16.41 -8.46
CA TYR A 50 -9.11 -15.25 -8.07
C TYR A 50 -10.21 -14.97 -9.10
N PHE A 51 -9.87 -15.06 -10.38
CA PHE A 51 -10.78 -14.87 -11.52
C PHE A 51 -10.92 -16.12 -12.36
N ASN A 52 -12.01 -16.17 -13.13
CA ASN A 52 -12.16 -17.11 -14.23
C ASN A 52 -11.51 -16.55 -15.51
N GLY A 53 -11.15 -17.44 -16.45
CA GLY A 53 -10.77 -17.08 -17.80
C GLY A 53 -9.28 -16.86 -18.00
N ALA A 54 -8.93 -15.91 -18.86
CA ALA A 54 -7.57 -15.69 -19.34
C ALA A 54 -6.60 -15.30 -18.23
N LYS A 55 -5.36 -15.72 -18.38
CA LYS A 55 -4.33 -15.65 -17.33
C LYS A 55 -3.37 -14.48 -17.53
N GLN A 56 -2.94 -14.26 -18.75
CA GLN A 56 -2.02 -13.21 -19.19
C GLN A 56 -2.47 -12.71 -20.58
N GLY A 57 -1.92 -11.60 -21.02
CA GLY A 57 -2.22 -11.08 -22.34
C GLY A 57 -3.60 -10.40 -22.44
N VAL A 58 -4.21 -10.02 -21.34
CA VAL A 58 -5.52 -9.34 -21.27
C VAL A 58 -5.41 -8.03 -20.51
N ALA A 59 -6.36 -7.12 -20.72
CA ALA A 59 -6.43 -5.86 -19.99
C ALA A 59 -6.41 -6.11 -18.48
N TRP A 60 -5.57 -5.37 -17.76
CA TRP A 60 -5.26 -5.65 -16.37
C TRP A 60 -5.56 -4.51 -15.38
N CYS A 61 -6.32 -3.49 -15.78
CA CYS A 61 -6.70 -2.40 -14.88
C CYS A 61 -7.52 -2.89 -13.67
N ALA A 62 -8.55 -3.73 -13.87
CA ALA A 62 -9.33 -4.32 -12.78
C ALA A 62 -8.53 -5.39 -12.01
N VAL A 63 -7.63 -6.07 -12.69
CA VAL A 63 -6.72 -7.06 -12.10
C VAL A 63 -5.75 -6.36 -11.12
N PHE A 64 -5.18 -5.23 -11.50
CA PHE A 64 -4.31 -4.42 -10.64
C PHE A 64 -5.02 -3.97 -9.35
N VAL A 65 -6.21 -3.39 -9.48
CA VAL A 65 -6.98 -2.97 -8.30
C VAL A 65 -7.25 -4.16 -7.38
N SER A 66 -7.73 -5.28 -7.93
CA SER A 66 -7.99 -6.49 -7.13
C SER A 66 -6.73 -7.08 -6.51
N TRP A 67 -5.59 -6.97 -7.19
CA TRP A 67 -4.30 -7.40 -6.65
C TRP A 67 -3.89 -6.55 -5.43
N CYS A 68 -4.12 -5.24 -5.44
CA CYS A 68 -3.84 -4.40 -4.27
C CYS A 68 -4.66 -4.83 -3.05
N TYR A 69 -5.96 -5.13 -3.21
CA TYR A 69 -6.78 -5.67 -2.14
C TYR A 69 -6.34 -7.07 -1.69
N PHE A 70 -5.96 -7.92 -2.64
CA PHE A 70 -5.45 -9.26 -2.36
C PHE A 70 -4.16 -9.23 -1.55
N GLN A 71 -3.21 -8.37 -1.89
CA GLN A 71 -1.97 -8.18 -1.14
C GLN A 71 -2.23 -7.64 0.27
N ALA A 72 -3.24 -6.76 0.40
CA ALA A 72 -3.60 -6.19 1.70
C ALA A 72 -4.24 -7.20 2.65
N PHE A 73 -5.15 -8.06 2.16
CA PHE A 73 -6.07 -8.82 3.01
C PHE A 73 -6.22 -10.31 2.65
N GLY A 74 -5.51 -10.79 1.66
CA GLY A 74 -5.69 -12.15 1.13
C GLY A 74 -6.96 -12.30 0.31
N LYS A 75 -7.10 -13.47 -0.36
CA LYS A 75 -8.14 -13.71 -1.38
C LYS A 75 -9.55 -13.52 -0.86
N ASP A 76 -9.90 -14.20 0.23
CA ASP A 76 -11.30 -14.28 0.67
C ASP A 76 -11.86 -12.94 1.13
N LYS A 77 -11.03 -12.14 1.82
CA LYS A 77 -11.39 -10.81 2.27
C LYS A 77 -11.42 -9.81 1.11
N ALA A 78 -10.44 -9.86 0.22
CA ALA A 78 -10.40 -9.02 -0.97
C ALA A 78 -11.63 -9.21 -1.86
N LEU A 79 -12.07 -10.46 -2.07
CA LEU A 79 -13.30 -10.75 -2.81
C LEU A 79 -14.54 -10.13 -2.12
N LYS A 80 -14.65 -10.29 -0.81
CA LYS A 80 -15.77 -9.73 -0.03
C LYS A 80 -15.77 -8.21 -0.05
N LEU A 81 -14.62 -7.58 0.22
CA LEU A 81 -14.44 -6.11 0.17
C LEU A 81 -14.91 -5.54 -1.17
N GLN A 82 -14.54 -6.17 -2.27
CA GLN A 82 -14.90 -5.74 -3.62
C GLN A 82 -16.27 -6.29 -4.10
N CYS A 83 -17.08 -6.86 -3.21
CA CYS A 83 -18.38 -7.46 -3.54
C CYS A 83 -18.32 -8.57 -4.63
N GLN A 84 -17.14 -9.15 -4.85
CA GLN A 84 -16.91 -10.16 -5.89
C GLN A 84 -17.28 -11.56 -5.40
N PRO A 85 -17.77 -12.44 -6.29
CA PRO A 85 -18.11 -13.81 -5.92
C PRO A 85 -16.85 -14.66 -5.74
N THR A 86 -16.94 -15.69 -4.88
CA THR A 86 -15.85 -16.65 -4.61
C THR A 86 -15.67 -17.69 -5.72
N SER A 87 -16.67 -17.83 -6.60
CA SER A 87 -16.64 -18.73 -7.76
C SER A 87 -17.24 -18.03 -8.97
N ASN A 88 -16.86 -18.45 -10.17
CA ASN A 88 -17.28 -17.84 -11.43
C ASN A 88 -17.07 -16.33 -11.48
N ASN A 89 -15.96 -15.88 -10.93
CA ASN A 89 -15.64 -14.47 -10.82
C ASN A 89 -15.14 -13.89 -12.16
N SER A 90 -15.93 -12.99 -12.74
CA SER A 90 -15.63 -12.24 -13.96
C SER A 90 -15.10 -10.83 -13.68
N GLY A 91 -14.72 -10.53 -12.45
CA GLY A 91 -14.30 -9.19 -11.99
C GLY A 91 -12.98 -8.68 -12.58
N ALA A 92 -12.27 -9.51 -13.36
CA ALA A 92 -11.19 -9.03 -14.22
C ALA A 92 -11.68 -8.06 -15.30
N GLY A 93 -12.94 -8.12 -15.68
CA GLY A 93 -13.60 -7.18 -16.59
C GLY A 93 -14.25 -6.03 -15.83
N CYS A 94 -13.98 -4.78 -16.22
CA CYS A 94 -14.45 -3.57 -15.53
C CYS A 94 -15.98 -3.53 -15.38
N THR A 95 -16.74 -3.86 -16.43
CA THR A 95 -18.22 -3.88 -16.36
C THR A 95 -18.73 -4.90 -15.34
N SER A 96 -18.13 -6.08 -15.28
CA SER A 96 -18.50 -7.10 -14.27
C SER A 96 -18.19 -6.64 -12.87
N ALA A 97 -16.99 -6.08 -12.65
CA ALA A 97 -16.59 -5.54 -11.36
C ALA A 97 -17.53 -4.42 -10.89
N MET A 98 -17.86 -3.46 -11.77
CA MET A 98 -18.84 -2.41 -11.49
C MET A 98 -20.20 -3.00 -11.05
N ASN A 99 -20.68 -4.01 -11.78
CA ASN A 99 -21.98 -4.60 -11.53
C ASN A 99 -22.02 -5.40 -10.21
N TYR A 100 -20.91 -5.90 -9.72
CA TYR A 100 -20.84 -6.52 -8.39
C TYR A 100 -21.12 -5.52 -7.28
N TYR A 101 -20.51 -4.33 -7.30
CA TYR A 101 -20.81 -3.26 -6.36
C TYR A 101 -22.26 -2.80 -6.43
N LYS A 102 -22.80 -2.58 -7.67
CA LYS A 102 -24.19 -2.17 -7.85
C LYS A 102 -25.17 -3.18 -7.27
N ARG A 103 -24.97 -4.48 -7.50
CA ARG A 103 -25.84 -5.54 -6.95
C ARG A 103 -25.81 -5.65 -5.43
N LYS A 104 -24.76 -5.15 -4.79
CA LYS A 104 -24.61 -5.13 -3.33
C LYS A 104 -24.97 -3.80 -2.69
N ASN A 105 -25.56 -2.85 -3.45
CA ASN A 105 -25.86 -1.48 -3.00
C ASN A 105 -24.62 -0.74 -2.44
N ARG A 106 -23.43 -1.05 -2.99
CA ARG A 106 -22.14 -0.44 -2.65
C ARG A 106 -21.65 0.47 -3.78
N TRP A 107 -22.56 1.23 -4.38
CA TRP A 107 -22.28 2.10 -5.52
C TRP A 107 -22.64 3.55 -5.22
N SER A 108 -21.77 4.49 -5.55
CA SER A 108 -21.95 5.92 -5.32
C SER A 108 -21.54 6.76 -6.54
N LYS A 109 -21.97 8.02 -6.54
CA LYS A 109 -21.48 9.08 -7.42
C LYS A 109 -20.47 9.98 -6.73
N THR A 110 -20.31 9.85 -5.43
CA THR A 110 -19.32 10.58 -4.61
C THR A 110 -18.17 9.66 -4.29
N PRO A 111 -16.92 10.06 -4.55
CA PRO A 111 -15.75 9.26 -4.21
C PRO A 111 -15.45 9.27 -2.72
N GLU A 112 -15.00 8.13 -2.22
CA GLU A 112 -14.36 7.99 -0.92
C GLU A 112 -12.96 7.42 -1.07
N TRP A 113 -12.11 7.68 -0.10
CA TRP A 113 -10.76 7.17 -0.08
C TRP A 113 -10.73 5.65 0.03
N GLY A 114 -10.00 4.99 -0.85
CA GLY A 114 -9.97 3.53 -0.96
C GLY A 114 -11.05 2.94 -1.87
N ASP A 115 -11.89 3.75 -2.53
CA ASP A 115 -12.87 3.27 -3.50
C ASP A 115 -12.24 2.72 -4.78
N GLN A 116 -12.99 1.89 -5.46
CA GLN A 116 -12.71 1.55 -6.85
C GLN A 116 -13.50 2.50 -7.79
N ILE A 117 -12.80 3.39 -8.52
CA ILE A 117 -13.40 4.25 -9.54
C ILE A 117 -13.60 3.47 -10.85
N PHE A 118 -14.68 3.75 -11.54
CA PHE A 118 -15.01 3.15 -12.85
C PHE A 118 -15.24 4.23 -13.90
N PHE A 119 -14.75 3.98 -15.11
CA PHE A 119 -14.89 4.88 -16.24
C PHE A 119 -15.71 4.22 -17.35
N TYR A 120 -16.74 4.92 -17.84
CA TYR A 120 -17.53 4.49 -18.97
C TYR A 120 -16.69 4.19 -20.21
N THR A 121 -17.11 3.26 -21.01
CA THR A 121 -16.61 3.11 -22.38
C THR A 121 -16.90 4.38 -23.17
N LYS A 122 -15.94 4.86 -23.96
CA LYS A 122 -16.15 6.08 -24.77
C LYS A 122 -17.33 5.89 -25.71
N GLY A 123 -18.35 6.75 -25.55
CA GLY A 123 -19.59 6.68 -26.35
C GLY A 123 -20.63 5.65 -25.87
N ASP A 124 -20.36 4.93 -24.77
CA ASP A 124 -21.29 3.95 -24.20
C ASP A 124 -21.30 4.05 -22.67
N THR A 125 -22.42 4.51 -22.10
CA THR A 125 -22.63 4.62 -20.67
C THR A 125 -23.22 3.37 -20.02
N SER A 126 -23.43 2.31 -20.77
CA SER A 126 -23.89 1.01 -20.27
C SER A 126 -22.74 0.12 -19.81
N THR A 127 -21.54 0.34 -20.34
CA THR A 127 -20.33 -0.43 -20.04
C THR A 127 -19.19 0.42 -19.50
N CYS A 128 -18.23 -0.21 -18.84
CA CYS A 128 -16.98 0.38 -18.38
C CYS A 128 -15.78 -0.24 -19.08
N SER A 129 -14.85 0.60 -19.53
CA SER A 129 -13.62 0.16 -20.18
C SER A 129 -12.38 0.32 -19.30
N HIS A 130 -12.49 1.03 -18.17
CA HIS A 130 -11.35 1.30 -17.31
C HIS A 130 -11.75 1.45 -15.84
N THR A 131 -10.77 1.23 -14.94
CA THR A 131 -10.95 1.35 -13.50
C THR A 131 -9.61 1.64 -12.82
N GLY A 132 -9.68 2.19 -11.60
CA GLY A 132 -8.52 2.47 -10.75
C GLY A 132 -8.90 2.48 -9.27
N LEU A 133 -7.94 2.79 -8.43
CA LEU A 133 -8.10 2.98 -6.98
C LEU A 133 -8.14 4.47 -6.66
N VAL A 134 -9.13 4.93 -5.88
CA VAL A 134 -9.19 6.31 -5.37
C VAL A 134 -8.22 6.43 -4.19
N VAL A 135 -7.27 7.35 -4.31
CA VAL A 135 -6.25 7.61 -3.30
C VAL A 135 -6.33 9.01 -2.70
N GLY A 136 -7.32 9.79 -3.10
CA GLY A 136 -7.59 11.11 -2.54
C GLY A 136 -8.65 11.88 -3.29
N VAL A 137 -9.12 12.95 -2.66
CA VAL A 137 -9.97 13.98 -3.27
C VAL A 137 -9.38 15.32 -2.90
N GLU A 138 -9.05 16.14 -3.89
CA GLU A 138 -8.42 17.46 -3.72
C GLU A 138 -9.26 18.52 -4.46
N GLY A 139 -9.99 19.32 -3.71
CA GLY A 139 -10.92 20.32 -4.27
C GLY A 139 -11.99 19.63 -5.12
N ASN A 140 -12.06 19.94 -6.43
CA ASN A 140 -12.98 19.33 -7.38
C ASN A 140 -12.39 18.14 -8.15
N LYS A 141 -11.29 17.56 -7.69
CA LYS A 141 -10.59 16.47 -8.37
C LYS A 141 -10.55 15.20 -7.54
N VAL A 142 -10.78 14.07 -8.19
CA VAL A 142 -10.45 12.74 -7.64
C VAL A 142 -9.05 12.37 -8.11
N ILE A 143 -8.25 11.88 -7.16
CA ILE A 143 -6.88 11.39 -7.39
C ILE A 143 -6.93 9.87 -7.37
N THR A 144 -6.31 9.24 -8.38
CA THR A 144 -6.35 7.79 -8.56
C THR A 144 -4.94 7.21 -8.77
N ILE A 145 -4.80 5.91 -8.50
CA ILE A 145 -3.71 5.09 -9.02
C ILE A 145 -4.34 3.99 -9.88
N GLU A 146 -3.87 3.88 -11.10
CA GLU A 146 -4.47 3.04 -12.13
C GLU A 146 -3.44 2.14 -12.79
N GLY A 147 -3.78 0.87 -12.97
CA GLY A 147 -3.01 -0.07 -13.79
C GLY A 147 -3.49 -0.07 -15.24
N ASN A 148 -2.65 -0.56 -16.15
CA ASN A 148 -2.91 -0.62 -17.59
C ASN A 148 -3.26 0.74 -18.20
N THR A 149 -2.59 1.78 -17.75
CA THR A 149 -2.81 3.16 -18.21
C THR A 149 -1.50 3.80 -18.63
N SER A 150 -1.53 5.06 -18.99
CA SER A 150 -0.35 5.89 -19.19
C SER A 150 -0.55 7.27 -18.58
N ALA A 151 0.55 8.01 -18.41
CA ALA A 151 0.52 9.35 -17.85
C ALA A 151 -0.38 10.31 -18.65
N GLY A 152 -0.83 11.38 -18.01
CA GLY A 152 -1.66 12.42 -18.62
C GLY A 152 -3.10 12.44 -18.12
N PRO A 153 -3.87 13.49 -18.47
CA PRO A 153 -5.17 13.77 -17.87
C PRO A 153 -6.33 12.94 -18.46
N GLN A 154 -6.08 12.17 -19.53
CA GLN A 154 -7.12 11.43 -20.21
C GLN A 154 -7.29 10.02 -19.62
N VAL A 155 -8.49 9.47 -19.67
CA VAL A 155 -8.77 8.06 -19.36
C VAL A 155 -8.17 7.18 -20.47
N ILE A 156 -7.13 6.43 -20.13
CA ILE A 156 -6.40 5.53 -21.07
C ILE A 156 -6.60 4.09 -20.59
N PRO A 157 -7.39 3.27 -21.29
CA PRO A 157 -7.74 1.93 -20.82
C PRO A 157 -6.73 0.82 -21.18
N ASN A 158 -5.70 1.15 -21.96
CA ASN A 158 -4.64 0.21 -22.37
C ASN A 158 -3.33 0.97 -22.62
N GLY A 159 -2.70 1.45 -21.56
CA GLY A 159 -1.48 2.25 -21.63
C GLY A 159 -0.23 1.56 -21.09
N GLY A 160 -0.37 0.34 -20.57
CA GLY A 160 0.74 -0.52 -20.19
C GLY A 160 1.47 -0.18 -18.89
N ALA A 161 1.06 0.84 -18.14
CA ALA A 161 1.75 1.27 -16.92
C ALA A 161 0.83 1.36 -15.70
N VAL A 162 1.45 1.43 -14.50
CA VAL A 162 0.80 1.92 -13.27
C VAL A 162 1.12 3.40 -13.10
N CYS A 163 0.08 4.26 -13.08
CA CYS A 163 0.24 5.70 -12.98
C CYS A 163 -0.68 6.31 -11.91
N LYS A 164 -0.19 7.35 -11.23
CA LYS A 164 -1.03 8.27 -10.48
C LYS A 164 -1.68 9.25 -11.45
N LYS A 165 -2.99 9.47 -11.31
CA LYS A 165 -3.79 10.32 -12.20
C LYS A 165 -4.73 11.23 -11.41
N SER A 166 -5.33 12.19 -12.10
CA SER A 166 -6.26 13.15 -11.51
C SER A 166 -7.34 13.51 -12.52
N TYR A 167 -8.59 13.54 -12.09
CA TYR A 167 -9.74 13.87 -12.92
C TYR A 167 -10.67 14.84 -12.21
N ASP A 168 -11.28 15.78 -12.96
CA ASP A 168 -12.36 16.58 -12.41
C ASP A 168 -13.55 15.69 -12.02
N LEU A 169 -14.17 15.94 -10.89
CA LEU A 169 -15.33 15.18 -10.42
C LEU A 169 -16.51 15.23 -11.40
N SER A 170 -16.58 16.30 -12.24
CA SER A 170 -17.56 16.45 -13.32
C SER A 170 -17.20 15.73 -14.62
N ASN A 171 -16.08 14.99 -14.67
CA ASN A 171 -15.66 14.29 -15.87
C ASN A 171 -16.73 13.27 -16.31
N ALA A 172 -17.31 13.46 -17.49
CA ALA A 172 -18.40 12.63 -18.02
C ALA A 172 -18.01 11.15 -18.24
N ARG A 173 -16.71 10.84 -18.25
CA ARG A 173 -16.22 9.46 -18.30
C ARG A 173 -16.35 8.73 -16.96
N ILE A 174 -16.48 9.43 -15.83
CA ILE A 174 -16.64 8.80 -14.53
C ILE A 174 -18.02 8.17 -14.44
N ALA A 175 -18.06 6.84 -14.38
CA ALA A 175 -19.29 6.06 -14.20
C ALA A 175 -19.77 6.15 -12.74
N GLY A 176 -18.87 6.15 -11.80
CA GLY A 176 -19.08 6.21 -10.35
C GLY A 176 -18.04 5.38 -9.61
N TYR A 177 -18.36 5.09 -8.36
CA TYR A 177 -17.44 4.53 -7.38
C TYR A 177 -18.05 3.31 -6.70
N GLY A 178 -17.29 2.23 -6.61
CA GLY A 178 -17.62 1.08 -5.80
C GLY A 178 -16.99 1.24 -4.42
N HIS A 179 -17.82 1.30 -3.38
CA HIS A 179 -17.40 1.38 -1.99
C HIS A 179 -17.11 -0.02 -1.44
N PRO A 180 -15.88 -0.37 -1.11
CA PRO A 180 -15.58 -1.64 -0.46
C PRO A 180 -16.30 -1.78 0.88
N ASP A 181 -16.65 -3.00 1.24
CA ASP A 181 -17.25 -3.25 2.55
C ASP A 181 -16.19 -3.33 3.64
N TRP A 182 -15.70 -2.18 4.09
CA TRP A 182 -14.63 -2.09 5.07
C TRP A 182 -14.98 -2.75 6.41
N SER A 183 -16.29 -2.93 6.73
CA SER A 183 -16.70 -3.63 7.95
C SER A 183 -16.21 -5.09 8.00
N ILE A 184 -15.84 -5.66 6.87
CA ILE A 184 -15.27 -7.01 6.78
C ILE A 184 -13.88 -7.10 7.43
N VAL A 185 -13.18 -5.97 7.49
CA VAL A 185 -11.84 -5.82 8.04
C VAL A 185 -11.78 -4.79 9.18
N ASP A 186 -12.88 -4.06 9.43
CA ASP A 186 -13.09 -3.23 10.61
C ASP A 186 -13.32 -4.14 11.82
N GLY A 187 -12.42 -4.11 12.77
CA GLY A 187 -12.43 -4.97 13.96
C GLY A 187 -11.62 -6.24 13.82
N GLU A 188 -11.10 -6.58 12.64
CA GLU A 188 -9.86 -7.29 12.60
C GLU A 188 -8.77 -6.30 13.00
N ASP A 189 -8.50 -6.39 14.26
CA ASP A 189 -7.42 -5.68 14.89
C ASP A 189 -6.19 -5.74 13.98
N THR A 190 -5.91 -4.61 13.28
CA THR A 190 -4.55 -4.27 12.95
C THR A 190 -3.87 -3.77 14.24
N SER A 191 -4.57 -3.89 15.37
CA SER A 191 -3.88 -4.03 16.63
C SER A 191 -3.03 -5.29 16.52
N PRO A 192 -1.74 -5.20 16.76
CA PRO A 192 -0.93 -6.37 17.05
C PRO A 192 -1.74 -7.23 18.02
N THR A 193 -1.84 -8.54 17.83
CA THR A 193 -2.25 -9.47 18.88
C THR A 193 -1.70 -8.93 20.19
N GLU A 194 -2.37 -9.12 21.35
CA GLU A 194 -1.84 -8.58 22.62
C GLU A 194 -0.32 -8.83 22.73
N ASP A 195 0.18 -9.89 22.15
CA ASP A 195 1.58 -10.23 21.96
C ASP A 195 2.36 -9.27 21.03
N ASN A 196 1.73 -8.47 20.18
CA ASN A 196 2.38 -7.57 19.21
C ASN A 196 2.06 -6.09 19.45
N LYS A 197 1.34 -5.76 20.52
CA LYS A 197 1.08 -4.39 20.93
C LYS A 197 2.42 -3.72 21.28
N MET A 198 2.74 -2.64 20.56
CA MET A 198 3.93 -1.85 20.84
C MET A 198 3.77 -1.14 22.19
N THR A 199 4.64 -1.45 23.14
CA THR A 199 4.72 -0.76 24.43
C THR A 199 5.81 0.28 24.33
N GLU A 200 5.53 1.52 24.73
CA GLU A 200 6.55 2.58 24.78
C GLU A 200 7.64 2.21 25.75
N VAL A 201 8.85 2.33 25.28
CA VAL A 201 10.09 2.11 26.03
C VAL A 201 11.14 3.14 25.61
N ASN A 202 12.20 3.24 26.36
CA ASN A 202 13.33 4.10 25.99
C ASN A 202 14.64 3.47 26.48
N TYR A 203 15.35 2.81 25.58
CA TYR A 203 16.67 2.23 25.87
C TYR A 203 17.53 2.10 24.62
N MET A 204 18.83 1.94 24.83
CA MET A 204 19.77 1.68 23.73
C MET A 204 19.92 0.18 23.52
N ALA A 205 20.01 -0.23 22.26
CA ALA A 205 20.25 -1.62 21.87
C ALA A 205 21.32 -1.70 20.78
N LYS A 206 22.19 -2.71 20.89
CA LYS A 206 23.18 -3.04 19.86
C LYS A 206 22.53 -3.90 18.80
N VAL A 207 22.78 -3.57 17.54
CA VAL A 207 22.32 -4.38 16.40
C VAL A 207 23.20 -5.63 16.28
N VAL A 208 22.58 -6.80 16.32
CA VAL A 208 23.23 -8.11 16.25
C VAL A 208 22.63 -8.98 15.16
N ALA A 209 23.44 -9.82 14.52
CA ALA A 209 22.98 -10.84 13.59
C ALA A 209 23.98 -12.01 13.58
N ALA A 210 23.47 -13.24 13.45
CA ALA A 210 24.31 -14.45 13.35
C ALA A 210 25.05 -14.54 12.01
N SER A 211 24.55 -13.85 10.97
CA SER A 211 25.15 -13.79 9.64
C SER A 211 24.80 -12.45 8.97
N GLY A 212 25.65 -12.04 8.03
CA GLY A 212 25.49 -10.74 7.35
C GLY A 212 26.13 -9.58 8.13
N SER A 213 26.32 -8.46 7.43
CA SER A 213 26.97 -7.26 7.96
C SER A 213 25.98 -6.14 8.35
N THR A 214 24.71 -6.29 8.00
CA THR A 214 23.67 -5.27 8.23
C THR A 214 22.33 -5.91 8.59
N VAL A 215 21.49 -5.14 9.29
CA VAL A 215 20.07 -5.47 9.56
C VAL A 215 19.19 -4.38 8.98
N ASN A 216 18.09 -4.76 8.34
CA ASN A 216 17.19 -3.81 7.70
C ASN A 216 16.37 -3.04 8.73
N LEU A 217 16.40 -1.71 8.65
CA LEU A 217 15.43 -0.79 9.22
C LEU A 217 14.29 -0.65 8.22
N ARG A 218 13.04 -0.85 8.65
CA ARG A 218 11.87 -0.91 7.77
C ARG A 218 10.82 0.14 8.14
N ALA A 219 10.01 0.51 7.15
CA ALA A 219 8.94 1.50 7.34
C ALA A 219 7.80 0.99 8.25
N GLN A 220 7.62 -0.34 8.34
CA GLN A 220 6.56 -0.99 9.12
C GLN A 220 7.10 -2.25 9.80
N PRO A 221 6.48 -2.76 10.88
CA PRO A 221 6.87 -3.99 11.58
C PRO A 221 6.46 -5.24 10.77
N SER A 222 7.03 -5.39 9.58
CA SER A 222 6.81 -6.50 8.66
C SER A 222 8.08 -6.81 7.86
N THR A 223 8.32 -8.10 7.57
CA THR A 223 9.44 -8.53 6.71
C THR A 223 9.28 -8.08 5.26
N ASP A 224 8.06 -7.77 4.85
CA ASP A 224 7.71 -7.34 3.49
C ASP A 224 7.66 -5.81 3.35
N ALA A 225 7.77 -5.09 4.49
CA ALA A 225 7.78 -3.63 4.48
C ALA A 225 9.03 -3.06 3.80
N GLN A 226 8.87 -1.86 3.23
CA GLN A 226 9.94 -1.10 2.60
C GLN A 226 11.17 -1.00 3.52
N LYS A 227 12.35 -1.25 2.96
CA LYS A 227 13.63 -1.04 3.63
C LYS A 227 13.98 0.44 3.58
N LEU A 228 14.04 1.08 4.74
CA LEU A 228 14.44 2.48 4.86
C LEU A 228 15.97 2.62 4.90
N TYR A 229 16.62 1.70 5.61
CA TYR A 229 18.06 1.71 5.79
C TYR A 229 18.61 0.32 6.10
N ALA A 230 19.90 0.09 5.83
CA ALA A 230 20.62 -1.11 6.24
C ALA A 230 21.59 -0.73 7.36
N VAL A 231 21.20 -0.98 8.60
CA VAL A 231 21.98 -0.63 9.79
C VAL A 231 23.10 -1.65 9.97
N PRO A 232 24.39 -1.24 10.07
CA PRO A 232 25.50 -2.16 10.28
C PRO A 232 25.38 -2.91 11.61
N VAL A 233 25.70 -4.20 11.58
CA VAL A 233 25.83 -5.02 12.80
C VAL A 233 26.92 -4.42 13.69
N GLY A 234 26.65 -4.36 14.98
CA GLY A 234 27.53 -3.72 15.97
C GLY A 234 27.17 -2.28 16.30
N ASN A 235 26.40 -1.59 15.45
CA ASN A 235 25.93 -0.24 15.72
C ASN A 235 24.83 -0.25 16.79
N THR A 236 24.64 0.89 17.43
CA THR A 236 23.63 1.08 18.47
C THR A 236 22.46 1.88 17.92
N VAL A 237 21.25 1.49 18.31
CA VAL A 237 19.98 2.16 17.99
C VAL A 237 19.25 2.51 19.29
N GLN A 238 18.44 3.56 19.28
CA GLN A 238 17.52 3.85 20.36
C GLN A 238 16.20 3.11 20.12
N VAL A 239 15.76 2.29 21.05
CA VAL A 239 14.46 1.63 21.03
C VAL A 239 13.45 2.51 21.74
N ILE A 240 12.40 2.93 21.04
CA ILE A 240 11.36 3.84 21.56
C ILE A 240 10.02 3.14 21.80
N ALA A 241 9.79 2.00 21.17
CA ALA A 241 8.68 1.11 21.48
C ALA A 241 9.04 -0.33 21.11
N GLU A 242 8.47 -1.31 21.81
CA GLU A 242 8.73 -2.71 21.56
C GLU A 242 7.47 -3.57 21.65
N SER A 243 7.43 -4.64 20.87
CA SER A 243 6.47 -5.74 20.95
C SER A 243 7.22 -7.06 21.09
N THR A 244 6.52 -8.20 21.02
CA THR A 244 7.13 -9.53 21.03
C THR A 244 8.14 -9.71 19.91
N ASP A 245 7.85 -9.28 18.70
CA ASP A 245 8.65 -9.57 17.50
C ASP A 245 9.39 -8.36 16.93
N TRP A 246 8.90 -7.16 17.19
CA TRP A 246 9.39 -5.93 16.57
C TRP A 246 9.70 -4.83 17.57
N CYS A 247 10.67 -4.01 17.25
CA CYS A 247 10.97 -2.78 17.96
C CYS A 247 10.88 -1.59 16.98
N GLN A 248 10.29 -0.50 17.45
CA GLN A 248 10.43 0.80 16.79
C GLN A 248 11.71 1.44 17.28
N VAL A 249 12.57 1.80 16.34
CA VAL A 249 13.91 2.28 16.67
C VAL A 249 14.24 3.57 15.92
N ILE A 250 15.13 4.35 16.52
CA ILE A 250 15.76 5.52 15.89
C ILE A 250 17.21 5.17 15.60
N TYR A 251 17.65 5.39 14.36
CA TYR A 251 19.03 5.31 13.92
C TYR A 251 19.41 6.56 13.14
N GLY A 252 20.26 7.42 13.71
CA GLY A 252 20.51 8.76 13.16
C GLY A 252 19.22 9.59 13.14
N GLN A 253 18.83 10.07 11.96
CA GLN A 253 17.58 10.82 11.76
C GLN A 253 16.44 9.95 11.23
N GLN A 254 16.61 8.63 11.16
CA GLN A 254 15.64 7.69 10.62
C GLN A 254 14.89 6.98 11.74
N THR A 255 13.59 7.07 11.75
CA THR A 255 12.72 6.23 12.60
C THR A 255 12.14 5.11 11.75
N GLY A 256 12.15 3.89 12.29
CA GLY A 256 11.60 2.72 11.57
C GLY A 256 11.49 1.51 12.50
N TYR A 257 11.31 0.35 11.90
CA TYR A 257 11.10 -0.90 12.63
C TYR A 257 12.21 -1.91 12.35
N MET A 258 12.64 -2.61 13.40
CA MET A 258 13.62 -3.69 13.34
C MET A 258 13.10 -4.89 14.12
N MET A 259 13.34 -6.12 13.63
CA MET A 259 12.93 -7.31 14.39
C MET A 259 13.69 -7.37 15.70
N ARG A 260 12.97 -7.64 16.80
CA ARG A 260 13.52 -7.69 18.16
C ARG A 260 14.70 -8.64 18.30
N LYS A 261 14.68 -9.78 17.59
CA LYS A 261 15.75 -10.78 17.60
C LYS A 261 17.12 -10.26 17.11
N PHE A 262 17.13 -9.10 16.44
CA PHE A 262 18.36 -8.43 15.99
C PHE A 262 18.81 -7.30 16.91
N LEU A 263 18.23 -7.19 18.11
CA LEU A 263 18.53 -6.14 19.07
C LEU A 263 18.90 -6.75 20.42
N GLU A 264 20.09 -6.43 20.87
CA GLU A 264 20.59 -6.78 22.19
C GLU A 264 20.60 -5.53 23.08
N LYS A 265 19.74 -5.53 24.11
CA LYS A 265 19.64 -4.39 25.04
C LYS A 265 20.97 -4.15 25.71
N THR A 266 21.49 -2.91 25.59
CA THR A 266 22.70 -2.51 26.28
C THR A 266 22.37 -2.02 27.69
N THR A 267 23.18 -2.38 28.66
CA THR A 267 23.07 -1.93 30.08
C THR A 267 23.53 -0.48 30.26
N SER A 268 24.04 0.16 29.21
CA SER A 268 24.42 1.57 29.25
C SER A 268 23.19 2.46 29.15
N THR A 269 22.88 3.18 30.20
CA THR A 269 22.17 4.47 30.13
C THR A 269 22.81 5.29 29.00
N PRO A 270 22.06 6.08 28.22
CA PRO A 270 22.67 6.94 27.22
C PRO A 270 23.65 7.91 27.88
N THR A 271 24.87 7.47 27.98
CA THR A 271 25.98 8.36 28.34
C THR A 271 26.45 9.00 27.05
N GLY A 272 26.24 10.29 26.96
CA GLY A 272 26.63 11.14 25.86
C GLY A 272 28.08 10.89 25.43
N GLY A 273 28.19 10.65 24.16
CA GLY A 273 29.44 10.67 23.41
C GLY A 273 29.22 11.39 22.10
N SER A 274 28.94 12.63 22.19
CA SER A 274 29.13 13.73 21.26
C SER A 274 28.21 14.86 21.71
N SER A 275 28.74 15.73 22.53
CA SER A 275 28.32 17.07 22.89
C SER A 275 26.89 17.30 23.39
N ASP A 276 26.81 18.09 24.46
CA ASP A 276 25.62 18.78 25.01
C ASP A 276 24.68 19.42 23.96
N ILE A 277 25.14 19.51 22.71
CA ILE A 277 24.43 20.06 21.57
C ILE A 277 23.33 19.09 21.07
N ASP A 278 23.56 17.77 21.00
CA ASP A 278 22.55 16.81 20.50
C ASP A 278 21.45 16.57 21.54
N ALA A 279 21.77 16.63 22.82
CA ALA A 279 20.77 16.60 23.90
C ALA A 279 19.93 17.88 23.88
N ALA A 280 20.53 19.04 23.71
CA ALA A 280 19.85 20.32 23.61
C ALA A 280 18.96 20.43 22.35
N TRP A 281 19.37 19.82 21.22
CA TRP A 281 18.54 19.72 20.02
C TRP A 281 17.31 18.83 20.23
N ASN A 282 17.46 17.69 20.88
CA ASN A 282 16.33 16.81 21.19
C ASN A 282 15.33 17.47 22.15
N ASP A 283 15.80 18.16 23.18
CA ASP A 283 14.96 18.90 24.11
C ASP A 283 14.22 20.07 23.41
N LEU A 284 14.88 20.72 22.46
CA LEU A 284 14.29 21.78 21.65
C LEU A 284 13.19 21.23 20.71
N LEU A 285 13.44 20.09 20.07
CA LEU A 285 12.45 19.43 19.18
C LEU A 285 11.22 18.97 19.98
N ILE A 286 11.41 18.42 21.16
CA ILE A 286 10.31 18.03 22.07
C ILE A 286 9.51 19.29 22.53
N ALA A 287 10.19 20.39 22.81
CA ALA A 287 9.54 21.65 23.20
C ALA A 287 8.76 22.27 22.03
N ILE A 288 9.29 22.20 20.81
CA ILE A 288 8.61 22.68 19.58
C ILE A 288 7.35 21.84 19.32
N GLU A 289 7.42 20.51 19.44
CA GLU A 289 6.27 19.65 19.24
C GLU A 289 5.18 19.86 20.32
N LYS A 290 5.57 20.02 21.57
CA LYS A 290 4.64 20.41 22.64
C LYS A 290 3.96 21.75 22.38
N MET A 291 4.70 22.73 21.85
CA MET A 291 4.12 24.03 21.44
C MET A 291 3.18 23.88 20.23
N ARG A 292 3.52 23.05 19.25
CA ARG A 292 2.68 22.76 18.08
C ARG A 292 1.33 22.16 18.51
N ILE A 293 1.39 21.17 19.40
CA ILE A 293 0.18 20.53 19.96
C ILE A 293 -0.66 21.56 20.77
N ALA A 294 -0.02 22.40 21.58
CA ALA A 294 -0.70 23.43 22.38
C ALA A 294 -1.33 24.53 21.54
N LEU A 295 -0.82 24.81 20.34
CA LEU A 295 -1.31 25.81 19.41
C LEU A 295 -2.32 25.27 18.40
N GLY A 296 -2.66 23.98 18.46
CA GLY A 296 -3.66 23.34 17.59
C GLY A 296 -3.33 23.39 16.10
N LYS A 297 -2.04 23.37 15.75
CA LYS A 297 -1.56 23.38 14.36
C LYS A 297 -0.87 22.08 13.98
#